data_6d829ba648d2151d6fcd9a2bcf34605e
#
_entry.id   6d829ba648d2151d6fcd9a2bcf34605e
#
_cell.length_a   1.000
_cell.length_b   1.000
_cell.length_c   1.000
_cell.angle_alpha   90.00
_cell.angle_beta   90.00
_cell.angle_gamma   90.00
#
_symmetry.space_group_name_H-M   'P 1'
#
loop_
_entity.id
_entity.type
_entity.pdbx_description
1 polymer ?
#
loop_
_entity_poly.entity_id
_entity_poly.type
_entity_poly.pdbx_seq_one_letter_code
_entity_poly.pdbx_strand_id
1 'polypeptide(L)'
;MKTNQLKLLILVLSSPIAFTVSAQQNTSTLTYRVETSGNVSEGTYAPLWFTANRYGLSSNETKSGYLRAGMEYKKALKHHWKVQTGIDLAGAVNQTSDFVVQQAYGDISWKFLTLSIGSKERPGIPMEKYERLSTGMMVEGANARPIPQIRGEIAEYIAVPGTGRWLAFKGHMAYGILTDNNWKKNFVQTEHDYGRDILYHSKSLMFRIGNREKLPVEFEFGLIDAALFGGERMRKQKDGSFTMVQDMPDGLKSFFKAFLPLRSEDKMANVEGNHVGSWNFALNYYLNDWKFRVYLEHYFDDHSQMFWQYGRWKDGQLGLDVTLPENRFVSRVVWETMSTKDQTGPILYDGFAGSFPEYQVSAGDDYYNNGEATSWHHWGMGIGNPLLPGPIYNTDGILMFKSNRVRSNHVGIEGNPTREWNYRVLVSFARHWGTYKTPLDKQRKQFSSLYEVTYTPVWIKGWSVSAALGLDRGNYLGNSTGGMLTLKKTGSIL
;
A
#
# COMPACT_ATOMS: atom_id res chain seq x y z
N MET A 1 -27.47 5.98 -0.12
CA MET A 1 -27.37 5.74 1.35
C MET A 1 -26.38 6.75 1.88
N LYS A 2 -26.74 7.64 2.77
CA LYS A 2 -25.81 8.66 3.28
C LYS A 2 -24.66 7.98 4.03
N THR A 3 -23.44 8.49 3.88
CA THR A 3 -22.17 8.04 4.51
C THR A 3 -22.31 7.68 6.00
N ASN A 4 -23.26 8.30 6.70
CA ASN A 4 -23.60 7.99 8.10
C ASN A 4 -24.15 6.58 8.32
N GLN A 5 -24.75 5.95 7.32
CA GLN A 5 -25.27 4.58 7.47
C GLN A 5 -24.18 3.53 7.29
N LEU A 6 -23.16 3.82 6.47
CA LEU A 6 -22.00 2.94 6.35
C LEU A 6 -21.11 3.02 7.61
N LYS A 7 -20.97 4.22 8.19
CA LYS A 7 -20.32 4.42 9.50
C LYS A 7 -21.05 3.66 10.62
N LEU A 8 -22.38 3.65 10.59
CA LEU A 8 -23.19 2.90 11.57
C LEU A 8 -23.07 1.38 11.36
N LEU A 9 -23.03 0.92 10.12
CA LEU A 9 -22.85 -0.51 9.81
C LEU A 9 -21.50 -1.04 10.26
N ILE A 10 -20.43 -0.26 10.09
CA ILE A 10 -19.07 -0.61 10.56
C ILE A 10 -19.02 -0.59 12.10
N LEU A 11 -19.69 0.36 12.76
CA LEU A 11 -19.74 0.44 14.23
C LEU A 11 -20.57 -0.68 14.87
N VAL A 12 -21.70 -1.06 14.27
CA VAL A 12 -22.60 -2.11 14.79
C VAL A 12 -21.98 -3.50 14.64
N LEU A 13 -21.14 -3.72 13.61
CA LEU A 13 -20.44 -5.01 13.41
C LEU A 13 -19.16 -5.15 14.25
N SER A 14 -18.70 -4.09 14.92
CA SER A 14 -17.56 -4.13 15.84
C SER A 14 -17.92 -4.53 17.29
N SER A 15 -19.18 -4.83 17.59
CA SER A 15 -19.59 -5.33 18.89
C SER A 15 -19.00 -6.72 19.13
N PRO A 16 -18.31 -7.00 20.25
CA PRO A 16 -17.83 -8.34 20.56
C PRO A 16 -19.02 -9.28 20.75
N ILE A 17 -19.24 -10.18 19.82
CA ILE A 17 -20.23 -11.25 19.96
C ILE A 17 -19.64 -12.26 20.93
N ALA A 18 -20.12 -12.28 22.17
CA ALA A 18 -19.76 -13.31 23.14
C ALA A 18 -20.45 -14.63 22.76
N PHE A 19 -19.68 -15.58 22.25
CA PHE A 19 -20.14 -16.94 22.04
C PHE A 19 -19.86 -17.79 23.29
N THR A 20 -20.88 -18.36 23.91
CA THR A 20 -20.74 -19.43 24.89
C THR A 20 -20.47 -20.74 24.14
N VAL A 21 -19.32 -21.36 24.37
CA VAL A 21 -18.85 -22.55 23.65
C VAL A 21 -18.89 -23.79 24.52
N SER A 22 -19.57 -24.81 24.02
CA SER A 22 -19.50 -26.20 24.50
C SER A 22 -18.20 -26.87 24.00
N ALA A 23 -17.50 -27.57 24.89
CA ALA A 23 -16.17 -28.11 24.67
C ALA A 23 -16.12 -29.25 23.64
N GLN A 24 -15.41 -29.03 22.54
CA GLN A 24 -14.84 -30.05 21.68
C GLN A 24 -13.50 -29.53 21.13
N GLN A 25 -12.46 -30.34 21.08
CA GLN A 25 -11.07 -29.96 20.72
C GLN A 25 -11.00 -29.13 19.43
N ASN A 26 -11.19 -27.84 19.55
CA ASN A 26 -10.96 -26.85 18.51
C ASN A 26 -9.67 -26.12 18.88
N THR A 27 -8.62 -26.27 18.09
CA THR A 27 -7.39 -25.54 18.28
C THR A 27 -7.67 -24.04 18.13
N SER A 28 -7.73 -23.34 19.22
CA SER A 28 -7.76 -21.87 19.27
C SER A 28 -6.38 -21.36 19.64
N THR A 29 -5.98 -20.25 19.04
CA THR A 29 -4.75 -19.55 19.39
C THR A 29 -5.07 -18.10 19.71
N LEU A 30 -4.52 -17.60 20.80
CA LEU A 30 -4.54 -16.18 21.15
C LEU A 30 -3.10 -15.70 21.25
N THR A 31 -2.70 -14.87 20.30
CA THR A 31 -1.35 -14.28 20.27
C THR A 31 -1.40 -12.82 20.65
N TYR A 32 -0.31 -12.33 21.20
CA TYR A 32 -0.13 -10.91 21.51
C TYR A 32 1.16 -10.36 20.96
N ARG A 33 1.19 -9.04 20.74
CA ARG A 33 2.34 -8.24 20.38
C ARG A 33 2.36 -6.97 21.22
N VAL A 34 3.53 -6.65 21.76
CA VAL A 34 3.83 -5.32 22.31
C VAL A 34 5.09 -4.85 21.62
N GLU A 35 5.08 -3.62 21.10
CA GLU A 35 6.19 -3.07 20.34
C GLU A 35 6.34 -1.58 20.67
N THR A 36 7.56 -1.15 20.91
CA THR A 36 7.89 0.27 21.00
C THR A 36 8.99 0.59 20.01
N SER A 37 8.86 1.71 19.33
CA SER A 37 9.87 2.20 18.41
C SER A 37 10.02 3.70 18.56
N GLY A 38 11.26 4.18 18.39
CA GLY A 38 11.54 5.60 18.36
C GLY A 38 12.71 5.89 17.44
N ASN A 39 12.65 7.05 16.76
CA ASN A 39 13.72 7.54 15.93
C ASN A 39 14.13 8.95 16.36
N VAL A 40 15.41 9.23 16.17
CA VAL A 40 15.99 10.56 16.26
C VAL A 40 16.87 10.76 15.05
N SER A 41 16.64 11.86 14.34
CA SER A 41 17.41 12.21 13.15
C SER A 41 17.72 13.71 13.12
N GLU A 42 18.72 14.05 12.32
CA GLU A 42 19.10 15.41 11.95
C GLU A 42 18.84 15.58 10.45
N GLY A 43 18.27 16.73 10.06
CA GLY A 43 17.92 17.04 8.69
C GLY A 43 16.55 17.68 8.57
N THR A 44 16.03 17.80 7.33
CA THR A 44 14.70 18.38 7.06
C THR A 44 13.59 17.43 7.50
N TYR A 45 13.75 16.15 7.22
CA TYR A 45 12.81 15.08 7.56
C TYR A 45 13.56 13.90 8.18
N ALA A 46 12.85 12.96 8.78
CA ALA A 46 13.40 11.65 9.08
C ALA A 46 13.83 10.94 7.79
N PRO A 47 14.88 10.09 7.81
CA PRO A 47 15.26 9.30 6.65
C PRO A 47 14.08 8.54 6.05
N LEU A 48 13.99 8.50 4.71
CA LEU A 48 12.86 7.91 3.98
C LEU A 48 12.52 6.50 4.48
N TRP A 49 13.51 5.65 4.70
CA TRP A 49 13.30 4.26 5.13
C TRP A 49 12.94 4.10 6.62
N PHE A 50 12.91 5.19 7.39
CA PHE A 50 12.27 5.20 8.71
C PHE A 50 10.76 5.41 8.62
N THR A 51 10.29 6.00 7.51
CA THR A 51 8.89 6.34 7.27
C THR A 51 8.20 5.32 6.36
N ALA A 52 8.89 4.87 5.31
CA ALA A 52 8.36 4.04 4.24
C ALA A 52 8.05 2.60 4.66
N ASN A 53 6.95 2.04 4.11
CA ASN A 53 6.54 0.64 4.25
C ASN A 53 6.40 0.17 5.70
N ARG A 54 5.79 1.00 6.56
CA ARG A 54 5.50 0.72 7.97
C ARG A 54 4.01 0.78 8.30
N TYR A 55 3.17 0.58 7.30
CA TYR A 55 1.71 0.67 7.42
C TYR A 55 1.25 1.99 8.04
N GLY A 56 1.94 3.09 7.73
CA GLY A 56 1.65 4.43 8.24
C GLY A 56 1.80 4.62 9.75
N LEU A 57 2.34 3.64 10.48
CA LEU A 57 2.75 3.80 11.88
C LEU A 57 4.19 4.32 11.93
N SER A 58 4.36 5.50 11.41
CA SER A 58 5.64 6.20 11.23
C SER A 58 5.39 7.68 10.97
N SER A 59 6.47 8.46 10.93
CA SER A 59 6.40 9.90 10.72
C SER A 59 7.58 10.38 9.88
N ASN A 60 7.38 11.47 9.14
CA ASN A 60 8.45 12.22 8.49
C ASN A 60 9.16 13.21 9.45
N GLU A 61 8.66 13.34 10.71
CA GLU A 61 9.28 14.17 11.73
C GLU A 61 10.63 13.60 12.19
N THR A 62 11.59 14.48 12.43
CA THR A 62 12.97 14.11 12.81
C THR A 62 13.06 13.39 14.15
N LYS A 63 12.06 13.54 14.99
CA LYS A 63 11.94 12.86 16.29
C LYS A 63 10.51 12.34 16.41
N SER A 64 10.33 11.04 16.42
CA SER A 64 9.02 10.44 16.60
C SER A 64 9.13 9.07 17.27
N GLY A 65 8.01 8.57 17.76
CA GLY A 65 7.95 7.25 18.36
C GLY A 65 6.54 6.78 18.62
N TYR A 66 6.44 5.50 18.98
CA TYR A 66 5.17 4.89 19.37
C TYR A 66 5.35 3.75 20.37
N LEU A 67 4.29 3.48 21.10
CA LEU A 67 4.06 2.23 21.84
C LEU A 67 2.82 1.57 21.27
N ARG A 68 2.96 0.34 20.79
CA ARG A 68 1.92 -0.45 20.13
C ARG A 68 1.63 -1.72 20.92
N ALA A 69 0.35 -2.06 21.10
CA ALA A 69 -0.10 -3.30 21.69
C ALA A 69 -1.23 -3.91 20.86
N GLY A 70 -1.13 -5.19 20.56
CA GLY A 70 -2.11 -5.90 19.76
C GLY A 70 -2.33 -7.33 20.23
N MET A 71 -3.53 -7.84 19.92
CA MET A 71 -3.94 -9.21 20.16
C MET A 71 -4.64 -9.76 18.94
N GLU A 72 -4.39 -11.02 18.64
CA GLU A 72 -5.02 -11.75 17.52
C GLU A 72 -5.54 -13.09 18.03
N TYR A 73 -6.81 -13.35 17.80
CA TYR A 73 -7.47 -14.62 18.07
C TYR A 73 -7.79 -15.36 16.80
N LYS A 74 -7.41 -16.63 16.71
CA LYS A 74 -7.74 -17.53 15.60
C LYS A 74 -8.40 -18.79 16.14
N LYS A 75 -9.45 -19.25 15.45
CA LYS A 75 -10.12 -20.50 15.77
C LYS A 75 -10.55 -21.24 14.52
N ALA A 76 -10.16 -22.51 14.40
CA ALA A 76 -10.73 -23.43 13.45
C ALA A 76 -12.05 -23.97 13.97
N LEU A 77 -13.09 -23.96 13.16
CA LEU A 77 -14.43 -24.47 13.44
C LEU A 77 -14.71 -25.72 12.59
N LYS A 78 -15.84 -26.37 12.84
CA LYS A 78 -16.28 -27.52 12.03
C LYS A 78 -16.57 -27.12 10.56
N HIS A 79 -16.60 -28.11 9.67
CA HIS A 79 -16.97 -27.95 8.24
C HIS A 79 -16.12 -26.91 7.49
N HIS A 80 -14.80 -26.87 7.77
CA HIS A 80 -13.81 -25.97 7.13
C HIS A 80 -14.00 -24.48 7.41
N TRP A 81 -14.79 -24.11 8.40
CA TRP A 81 -14.89 -22.72 8.85
C TRP A 81 -13.70 -22.34 9.70
N LYS A 82 -13.25 -21.08 9.57
CA LYS A 82 -12.25 -20.45 10.43
C LYS A 82 -12.72 -19.04 10.79
N VAL A 83 -12.42 -18.61 12.00
CA VAL A 83 -12.65 -17.24 12.45
C VAL A 83 -11.33 -16.68 12.94
N GLN A 84 -11.04 -15.45 12.55
CA GLN A 84 -9.91 -14.68 13.03
C GLN A 84 -10.37 -13.28 13.39
N THR A 85 -9.90 -12.73 14.51
CA THR A 85 -10.13 -11.33 14.87
C THR A 85 -8.85 -10.75 15.45
N GLY A 86 -8.63 -9.48 15.20
CA GLY A 86 -7.45 -8.78 15.71
C GLY A 86 -7.78 -7.35 16.08
N ILE A 87 -7.15 -6.89 17.15
CA ILE A 87 -7.09 -5.50 17.58
C ILE A 87 -5.64 -5.11 17.81
N ASP A 88 -5.25 -3.93 17.37
CA ASP A 88 -3.89 -3.43 17.49
C ASP A 88 -3.95 -1.89 17.60
N LEU A 89 -3.53 -1.37 18.73
CA LEU A 89 -3.63 0.02 19.09
C LEU A 89 -2.24 0.59 19.35
N ALA A 90 -2.02 1.86 19.02
CA ALA A 90 -0.78 2.54 19.34
C ALA A 90 -1.02 3.94 19.90
N GLY A 91 -0.25 4.29 20.94
CA GLY A 91 0.00 5.67 21.33
C GLY A 91 1.26 6.16 20.62
N ALA A 92 1.23 7.36 20.03
CA ALA A 92 2.31 7.88 19.21
C ALA A 92 2.65 9.32 19.58
N VAL A 93 3.88 9.71 19.29
CA VAL A 93 4.40 11.07 19.51
C VAL A 93 5.00 11.58 18.20
N ASN A 94 4.66 12.82 17.83
CA ASN A 94 5.08 13.44 16.58
C ASN A 94 4.72 12.60 15.34
N GLN A 95 3.50 12.08 15.32
CA GLN A 95 2.89 11.42 14.17
C GLN A 95 1.60 12.15 13.77
N THR A 96 0.97 11.70 12.70
CA THR A 96 -0.28 12.31 12.22
C THR A 96 -1.46 12.16 13.20
N SER A 97 -1.33 11.34 14.23
CA SER A 97 -2.28 11.18 15.35
C SER A 97 -1.56 10.62 16.57
N ASP A 98 -1.90 11.12 17.76
CA ASP A 98 -1.37 10.64 19.03
C ASP A 98 -1.94 9.27 19.44
N PHE A 99 -3.12 8.93 18.93
CA PHE A 99 -3.75 7.62 19.11
C PHE A 99 -4.11 7.01 17.76
N VAL A 100 -3.66 5.78 17.53
CA VAL A 100 -3.81 5.06 16.27
C VAL A 100 -4.49 3.72 16.51
N VAL A 101 -5.62 3.50 15.87
CA VAL A 101 -6.16 2.16 15.66
C VAL A 101 -5.46 1.58 14.43
N GLN A 102 -4.39 0.82 14.66
CA GLN A 102 -3.56 0.28 13.58
C GLN A 102 -4.27 -0.88 12.90
N GLN A 103 -4.90 -1.74 13.69
CA GLN A 103 -5.76 -2.80 13.18
C GLN A 103 -6.97 -2.98 14.10
N ALA A 104 -8.13 -3.20 13.50
CA ALA A 104 -9.35 -3.68 14.16
C ALA A 104 -10.17 -4.41 13.11
N TYR A 105 -10.18 -5.74 13.14
CA TYR A 105 -10.81 -6.52 12.10
C TYR A 105 -11.41 -7.84 12.60
N GLY A 106 -12.32 -8.37 11.80
CA GLY A 106 -12.86 -9.71 11.91
C GLY A 106 -12.90 -10.40 10.55
N ASP A 107 -12.39 -11.62 10.50
CA ASP A 107 -12.42 -12.48 9.33
C ASP A 107 -13.25 -13.73 9.60
N ILE A 108 -14.06 -14.11 8.63
CA ILE A 108 -14.70 -15.42 8.56
C ILE A 108 -14.28 -16.09 7.26
N SER A 109 -13.73 -17.30 7.36
CA SER A 109 -13.26 -18.04 6.18
C SER A 109 -13.98 -19.37 6.07
N TRP A 110 -14.35 -19.75 4.85
CA TRP A 110 -14.82 -21.05 4.50
C TRP A 110 -13.99 -21.64 3.37
N LYS A 111 -13.27 -22.74 3.66
CA LYS A 111 -12.27 -23.30 2.76
C LYS A 111 -11.24 -22.24 2.34
N PHE A 112 -11.32 -21.76 1.09
CA PHE A 112 -10.40 -20.81 0.50
C PHE A 112 -10.95 -19.37 0.44
N LEU A 113 -12.25 -19.20 0.68
CA LEU A 113 -12.90 -17.88 0.62
C LEU A 113 -12.90 -17.23 2.02
N THR A 114 -12.48 -15.99 2.09
CA THR A 114 -12.49 -15.17 3.32
C THR A 114 -13.31 -13.91 3.11
N LEU A 115 -14.20 -13.63 4.05
CA LEU A 115 -14.82 -12.32 4.21
C LEU A 115 -14.14 -11.63 5.40
N SER A 116 -13.59 -10.45 5.16
CA SER A 116 -12.89 -9.62 6.14
C SER A 116 -13.61 -8.28 6.32
N ILE A 117 -13.77 -7.82 7.55
CA ILE A 117 -14.37 -6.52 7.86
C ILE A 117 -13.45 -5.79 8.82
N GLY A 118 -13.11 -4.53 8.49
CA GLY A 118 -12.30 -3.66 9.33
C GLY A 118 -10.96 -3.28 8.73
N SER A 119 -10.11 -2.74 9.59
CA SER A 119 -8.76 -2.27 9.26
C SER A 119 -7.74 -3.35 9.56
N LYS A 120 -6.99 -3.80 8.57
CA LYS A 120 -6.01 -4.90 8.71
C LYS A 120 -4.76 -4.61 7.88
N GLU A 121 -3.59 -4.78 8.49
CA GLU A 121 -2.32 -4.80 7.76
C GLU A 121 -2.31 -6.00 6.81
N ARG A 122 -2.13 -5.73 5.52
CA ARG A 122 -2.06 -6.76 4.48
C ARG A 122 -0.77 -6.59 3.69
N PRO A 123 -0.12 -7.68 3.29
CA PRO A 123 1.00 -7.59 2.36
C PRO A 123 0.56 -6.89 1.07
N GLY A 124 1.51 -6.29 0.37
CA GLY A 124 1.25 -5.65 -0.92
C GLY A 124 0.61 -6.64 -1.90
N ILE A 125 -0.41 -6.20 -2.59
CA ILE A 125 -1.22 -6.98 -3.51
C ILE A 125 -1.22 -6.36 -4.91
N PRO A 126 -1.51 -7.12 -5.95
CA PRO A 126 -1.94 -8.53 -5.99
C PRO A 126 -0.80 -9.52 -6.08
N MET A 127 0.39 -9.02 -6.39
CA MET A 127 1.60 -9.81 -6.58
C MET A 127 2.45 -9.77 -5.30
N GLU A 128 3.00 -10.91 -4.93
CA GLU A 128 3.90 -10.97 -3.79
C GLU A 128 5.25 -10.32 -4.13
N LYS A 129 5.60 -9.27 -3.40
CA LYS A 129 6.94 -8.73 -3.29
C LYS A 129 7.42 -8.91 -1.85
N TYR A 130 8.71 -9.13 -1.68
CA TYR A 130 9.25 -9.32 -0.34
C TYR A 130 9.34 -7.99 0.41
N GLU A 131 8.37 -7.71 1.28
CA GLU A 131 8.16 -6.41 1.95
C GLU A 131 9.39 -5.87 2.69
N ARG A 132 10.21 -6.77 3.22
CA ARG A 132 11.41 -6.34 3.97
C ARG A 132 12.47 -5.69 3.08
N LEU A 133 12.53 -6.06 1.79
CA LEU A 133 13.59 -5.63 0.87
C LEU A 133 13.07 -4.85 -0.34
N SER A 134 11.81 -5.01 -0.72
CA SER A 134 11.19 -4.31 -1.85
C SER A 134 10.80 -2.88 -1.50
N THR A 135 10.75 -2.01 -2.50
CA THR A 135 10.14 -0.67 -2.38
C THR A 135 8.61 -0.72 -2.24
N GLY A 136 7.98 -1.86 -2.52
CA GLY A 136 6.53 -2.05 -2.45
C GLY A 136 5.83 -2.01 -3.80
N MET A 137 4.52 -2.08 -3.75
CA MET A 137 3.63 -2.08 -4.91
C MET A 137 3.33 -0.64 -5.38
N MET A 138 2.99 -0.51 -6.67
CA MET A 138 2.61 0.79 -7.24
C MET A 138 1.19 1.21 -6.85
N VAL A 139 0.25 0.27 -6.69
CA VAL A 139 -1.16 0.56 -6.42
C VAL A 139 -1.48 0.50 -4.94
N GLU A 140 -1.33 -0.64 -4.30
CA GLU A 140 -1.56 -0.85 -2.87
C GLU A 140 -0.35 -1.52 -2.22
N GLY A 141 0.25 -0.85 -1.25
CA GLY A 141 1.43 -1.33 -0.53
C GLY A 141 1.30 -1.20 0.98
N ALA A 142 2.41 -1.47 1.66
CA ALA A 142 2.54 -1.36 3.12
C ALA A 142 2.90 0.06 3.59
N ASN A 143 2.79 1.08 2.72
CA ASN A 143 3.28 2.42 3.04
C ASN A 143 2.29 3.24 3.87
N ALA A 144 1.01 3.28 3.47
CA ALA A 144 -0.03 4.02 4.19
C ALA A 144 -0.70 3.18 5.29
N ARG A 145 -1.45 3.85 6.19
CA ARG A 145 -2.29 3.16 7.20
C ARG A 145 -3.31 2.26 6.51
N PRO A 146 -3.62 1.08 7.11
CA PRO A 146 -4.65 0.21 6.60
C PRO A 146 -5.99 0.92 6.49
N ILE A 147 -6.65 0.79 5.35
CA ILE A 147 -7.97 1.37 5.09
C ILE A 147 -9.04 0.43 5.65
N PRO A 148 -9.97 0.92 6.49
CA PRO A 148 -11.14 0.14 6.91
C PRO A 148 -12.00 -0.25 5.72
N GLN A 149 -12.28 -1.56 5.56
CA GLN A 149 -12.98 -2.07 4.39
C GLN A 149 -13.77 -3.35 4.69
N ILE A 150 -14.76 -3.63 3.86
CA ILE A 150 -15.37 -4.94 3.71
C ILE A 150 -14.71 -5.57 2.48
N ARG A 151 -14.13 -6.77 2.65
CA ARG A 151 -13.32 -7.44 1.62
C ARG A 151 -13.64 -8.90 1.53
N GLY A 152 -14.03 -9.35 0.34
CA GLY A 152 -14.07 -10.75 -0.04
C GLY A 152 -12.77 -11.13 -0.75
N GLU A 153 -12.10 -12.20 -0.32
CA GLU A 153 -10.83 -12.59 -0.91
C GLU A 153 -10.59 -14.09 -0.97
N ILE A 154 -9.88 -14.48 -2.00
CA ILE A 154 -9.17 -15.75 -2.13
C ILE A 154 -7.70 -15.39 -2.04
N ALA A 155 -7.15 -15.44 -0.82
CA ALA A 155 -5.81 -14.92 -0.53
C ALA A 155 -4.69 -15.78 -1.15
N GLU A 156 -4.90 -17.08 -1.21
CA GLU A 156 -3.92 -18.06 -1.73
C GLU A 156 -4.34 -18.57 -3.11
N TYR A 157 -3.36 -18.93 -3.94
CA TYR A 157 -3.64 -19.55 -5.24
C TYR A 157 -4.38 -20.87 -5.09
N ILE A 158 -5.59 -20.95 -5.64
CA ILE A 158 -6.38 -22.18 -5.72
C ILE A 158 -6.33 -22.76 -7.12
N ALA A 159 -6.05 -24.06 -7.21
CA ALA A 159 -5.99 -24.73 -8.49
C ALA A 159 -7.39 -24.84 -9.12
N VAL A 160 -7.48 -24.54 -10.40
CA VAL A 160 -8.72 -24.72 -11.18
C VAL A 160 -8.96 -26.22 -11.38
N PRO A 161 -10.13 -26.77 -10.99
CA PRO A 161 -10.45 -28.17 -11.20
C PRO A 161 -10.29 -28.58 -12.68
N GLY A 162 -9.79 -29.79 -12.91
CA GLY A 162 -9.61 -30.31 -14.26
C GLY A 162 -8.32 -29.89 -14.97
N THR A 163 -7.54 -28.96 -14.44
CA THR A 163 -6.30 -28.48 -15.08
C THR A 163 -5.04 -29.23 -14.64
N GLY A 164 -5.15 -30.30 -13.84
CA GLY A 164 -4.00 -31.02 -13.31
C GLY A 164 -3.05 -30.15 -12.49
N ARG A 165 -3.56 -29.13 -11.81
CA ARG A 165 -2.84 -28.09 -11.04
C ARG A 165 -1.97 -27.15 -11.87
N TRP A 166 -2.13 -27.14 -13.20
CA TRP A 166 -1.38 -26.23 -14.06
C TRP A 166 -1.89 -24.79 -14.03
N LEU A 167 -3.18 -24.59 -13.75
CA LEU A 167 -3.78 -23.28 -13.64
C LEU A 167 -4.31 -23.06 -12.23
N ALA A 168 -3.97 -21.95 -11.63
CA ALA A 168 -4.49 -21.50 -10.34
C ALA A 168 -4.82 -20.01 -10.39
N PHE A 169 -5.69 -19.55 -9.49
CA PHE A 169 -6.04 -18.15 -9.38
C PHE A 169 -6.18 -17.72 -7.93
N LYS A 170 -6.01 -16.42 -7.69
CA LYS A 170 -6.33 -15.72 -6.44
C LYS A 170 -6.88 -14.35 -6.78
N GLY A 171 -7.53 -13.69 -5.82
CA GLY A 171 -8.05 -12.35 -6.04
C GLY A 171 -8.87 -11.84 -4.88
N HIS A 172 -9.30 -10.60 -5.00
CA HIS A 172 -10.15 -9.94 -4.00
C HIS A 172 -11.07 -8.91 -4.62
N MET A 173 -12.05 -8.51 -3.85
CA MET A 173 -12.90 -7.33 -4.05
C MET A 173 -13.18 -6.69 -2.71
N ALA A 174 -13.02 -5.38 -2.61
CA ALA A 174 -13.18 -4.62 -1.38
C ALA A 174 -13.86 -3.28 -1.61
N TYR A 175 -14.60 -2.83 -0.61
CA TYR A 175 -15.09 -1.47 -0.47
C TYR A 175 -14.77 -0.95 0.92
N GLY A 176 -14.31 0.29 1.00
CA GLY A 176 -13.87 0.91 2.24
C GLY A 176 -14.09 2.41 2.27
N ILE A 177 -13.54 3.05 3.27
CA ILE A 177 -13.59 4.49 3.46
C ILE A 177 -12.28 5.01 4.02
N LEU A 178 -11.79 6.12 3.49
CA LEU A 178 -10.62 6.80 4.04
C LEU A 178 -10.98 7.47 5.37
N THR A 179 -10.11 7.27 6.35
CA THR A 179 -10.22 7.89 7.68
C THR A 179 -9.08 8.86 7.89
N ASP A 180 -9.30 9.95 8.65
CA ASP A 180 -8.25 10.92 8.90
C ASP A 180 -8.36 11.66 10.24
N ASN A 181 -9.42 11.43 11.02
CA ASN A 181 -9.67 12.11 12.28
C ASN A 181 -9.42 13.64 12.22
N ASN A 182 -9.90 14.30 11.15
CA ASN A 182 -9.66 15.69 10.80
C ASN A 182 -8.19 16.07 10.48
N TRP A 183 -7.28 15.10 10.30
CA TRP A 183 -5.90 15.39 9.95
C TRP A 183 -5.81 16.23 8.67
N LYS A 184 -6.52 15.87 7.59
CA LYS A 184 -6.56 16.62 6.33
C LYS A 184 -7.07 18.05 6.54
N LYS A 185 -8.15 18.21 7.30
CA LYS A 185 -8.72 19.51 7.66
C LYS A 185 -7.72 20.41 8.38
N ASN A 186 -6.90 19.85 9.27
CA ASN A 186 -5.90 20.60 10.03
C ASN A 186 -4.64 20.87 9.18
N PHE A 187 -4.26 19.95 8.31
CA PHE A 187 -3.08 20.05 7.46
C PHE A 187 -3.25 21.08 6.33
N VAL A 188 -4.44 21.12 5.70
CA VAL A 188 -4.69 21.98 4.55
C VAL A 188 -4.61 23.46 4.94
N GLN A 189 -3.89 24.26 4.12
CA GLN A 189 -3.83 25.70 4.29
C GLN A 189 -4.98 26.41 3.57
N THR A 190 -5.13 27.71 3.82
CA THR A 190 -6.18 28.53 3.22
C THR A 190 -6.15 28.49 1.70
N GLU A 191 -7.34 28.53 1.08
CA GLU A 191 -7.56 28.46 -0.36
C GLU A 191 -7.21 27.11 -1.02
N HIS A 192 -6.92 26.05 -0.20
CA HIS A 192 -6.68 24.70 -0.69
C HIS A 192 -7.82 23.75 -0.32
N ASP A 193 -7.93 22.68 -1.13
CA ASP A 193 -8.99 21.71 -1.04
C ASP A 193 -8.52 20.42 -0.34
N TYR A 194 -9.47 19.72 0.28
CA TYR A 194 -9.29 18.35 0.77
C TYR A 194 -10.57 17.53 0.58
N GLY A 195 -10.40 16.21 0.41
CA GLY A 195 -11.51 15.27 0.33
C GLY A 195 -11.98 14.83 1.71
N ARG A 196 -13.29 14.90 1.97
CA ARG A 196 -13.97 14.43 3.18
C ARG A 196 -14.82 13.21 2.85
N ASP A 197 -14.84 12.21 3.72
CA ASP A 197 -15.68 11.00 3.60
C ASP A 197 -15.49 10.23 2.27
N ILE A 198 -14.28 10.25 1.74
CA ILE A 198 -13.91 9.58 0.48
C ILE A 198 -14.04 8.07 0.61
N LEU A 199 -14.73 7.47 -0.32
CA LEU A 199 -14.88 6.03 -0.44
C LEU A 199 -13.70 5.42 -1.19
N TYR A 200 -13.46 4.16 -0.92
CA TYR A 200 -12.38 3.36 -1.48
C TYR A 200 -12.94 2.07 -2.07
N HIS A 201 -12.44 1.70 -3.25
CA HIS A 201 -12.67 0.40 -3.88
C HIS A 201 -11.36 -0.22 -4.29
N SER A 202 -11.25 -1.54 -4.23
CA SER A 202 -10.13 -2.30 -4.77
C SER A 202 -10.57 -3.68 -5.22
N LYS A 203 -10.04 -4.13 -6.35
CA LYS A 203 -10.25 -5.46 -6.88
C LYS A 203 -9.01 -5.97 -7.59
N SER A 204 -8.77 -7.27 -7.49
CA SER A 204 -7.70 -7.93 -8.23
C SER A 204 -8.07 -9.34 -8.63
N LEU A 205 -7.46 -9.77 -9.73
CA LEU A 205 -7.49 -11.16 -10.17
C LEU A 205 -6.13 -11.52 -10.73
N MET A 206 -5.51 -12.55 -10.15
CA MET A 206 -4.23 -13.09 -10.55
C MET A 206 -4.36 -14.54 -10.93
N PHE A 207 -3.73 -14.93 -12.01
CA PHE A 207 -3.58 -16.30 -12.46
C PHE A 207 -2.13 -16.75 -12.30
N ARG A 208 -1.95 -18.04 -12.03
CA ARG A 208 -0.65 -18.69 -12.03
C ARG A 208 -0.71 -19.92 -12.93
N ILE A 209 0.22 -19.99 -13.88
CA ILE A 209 0.42 -21.12 -14.78
C ILE A 209 1.74 -21.79 -14.40
N GLY A 210 1.71 -23.10 -14.19
CA GLY A 210 2.86 -23.92 -13.85
C GLY A 210 2.49 -25.01 -12.84
N ASN A 211 3.26 -26.09 -12.88
CA ASN A 211 3.17 -27.16 -11.91
C ASN A 211 4.58 -27.51 -11.44
N ARG A 212 4.93 -27.02 -10.26
CA ARG A 212 6.27 -27.14 -9.67
C ARG A 212 6.71 -28.60 -9.48
N GLU A 213 5.76 -29.54 -9.36
CA GLU A 213 6.06 -30.97 -9.26
C GLU A 213 6.61 -31.53 -10.60
N LYS A 214 6.31 -30.85 -11.72
CA LYS A 214 6.68 -31.27 -13.08
C LYS A 214 7.76 -30.41 -13.74
N LEU A 215 7.67 -29.07 -13.52
CA LEU A 215 8.61 -28.11 -14.09
C LEU A 215 8.99 -27.08 -13.03
N PRO A 216 10.26 -26.70 -12.92
CA PRO A 216 10.72 -25.72 -11.93
C PRO A 216 10.40 -24.27 -12.31
N VAL A 217 9.28 -24.06 -13.05
CA VAL A 217 8.88 -22.74 -13.56
C VAL A 217 7.43 -22.50 -13.28
N GLU A 218 7.10 -21.31 -12.79
CA GLU A 218 5.73 -20.80 -12.65
C GLU A 218 5.65 -19.38 -13.20
N PHE A 219 4.60 -19.11 -13.98
CA PHE A 219 4.29 -17.78 -14.49
C PHE A 219 3.02 -17.24 -13.86
N GLU A 220 3.07 -16.02 -13.35
CA GLU A 220 1.93 -15.32 -12.75
C GLU A 220 1.59 -14.10 -13.62
N PHE A 221 0.30 -13.86 -13.80
CA PHE A 221 -0.18 -12.65 -14.47
C PHE A 221 -1.54 -12.24 -13.94
N GLY A 222 -1.84 -10.96 -13.99
CA GLY A 222 -3.15 -10.46 -13.56
C GLY A 222 -3.19 -8.95 -13.44
N LEU A 223 -4.28 -8.50 -12.86
CA LEU A 223 -4.64 -7.08 -12.78
C LEU A 223 -5.07 -6.73 -11.36
N ILE A 224 -4.70 -5.54 -10.91
CA ILE A 224 -5.35 -4.80 -9.84
C ILE A 224 -5.88 -3.48 -10.41
N ASP A 225 -7.07 -3.10 -9.96
CA ASP A 225 -7.64 -1.78 -10.18
C ASP A 225 -8.30 -1.33 -8.88
N ALA A 226 -7.99 -0.12 -8.45
CA ALA A 226 -8.49 0.47 -7.22
C ALA A 226 -8.91 1.92 -7.47
N ALA A 227 -9.90 2.40 -6.71
CA ALA A 227 -10.47 3.72 -6.93
C ALA A 227 -10.76 4.45 -5.61
N LEU A 228 -10.56 5.77 -5.63
CA LEU A 228 -11.11 6.71 -4.66
C LEU A 228 -12.29 7.43 -5.30
N PHE A 229 -13.46 7.41 -4.66
CA PHE A 229 -14.70 7.98 -5.23
C PHE A 229 -15.63 8.48 -4.14
N GLY A 230 -16.66 9.24 -4.52
CA GLY A 230 -17.66 9.75 -3.60
C GLY A 230 -17.11 10.70 -2.54
N GLY A 231 -17.95 11.05 -1.59
CA GLY A 231 -17.62 12.01 -0.53
C GLY A 231 -17.70 13.46 -1.00
N GLU A 232 -17.00 14.35 -0.33
CA GLU A 232 -17.11 15.79 -0.55
C GLU A 232 -15.73 16.43 -0.73
N ARG A 233 -15.63 17.38 -1.67
CA ARG A 233 -14.47 18.27 -1.79
C ARG A 233 -14.74 19.54 -1.00
N MET A 234 -13.95 19.78 0.02
CA MET A 234 -14.03 20.92 0.93
C MET A 234 -12.88 21.88 0.66
N ARG A 235 -13.14 23.19 0.72
CA ARG A 235 -12.12 24.25 0.62
C ARG A 235 -12.03 25.01 1.92
N LYS A 236 -10.82 25.25 2.40
CA LYS A 236 -10.52 26.14 3.51
C LYS A 236 -10.47 27.57 3.02
N GLN A 237 -11.36 28.42 3.53
CA GLN A 237 -11.43 29.84 3.17
C GLN A 237 -10.37 30.67 3.90
N LYS A 238 -10.17 31.93 3.46
CA LYS A 238 -9.23 32.87 4.09
C LYS A 238 -9.54 33.17 5.56
N ASP A 239 -10.81 33.15 5.93
CA ASP A 239 -11.28 33.34 7.30
C ASP A 239 -11.17 32.09 8.19
N GLY A 240 -10.62 30.98 7.63
CA GLY A 240 -10.49 29.69 8.30
C GLY A 240 -11.75 28.83 8.28
N SER A 241 -12.87 29.33 7.74
CA SER A 241 -14.09 28.52 7.54
C SER A 241 -13.89 27.48 6.44
N PHE A 242 -14.81 26.52 6.35
CA PHE A 242 -14.78 25.47 5.33
C PHE A 242 -16.07 25.48 4.53
N THR A 243 -15.93 25.53 3.21
CA THR A 243 -17.06 25.43 2.29
C THR A 243 -16.96 24.18 1.43
N MET A 244 -18.09 23.55 1.17
CA MET A 244 -18.18 22.47 0.21
C MET A 244 -18.09 23.04 -1.21
N VAL A 245 -17.11 22.56 -1.97
CA VAL A 245 -16.88 22.95 -3.38
C VAL A 245 -17.62 22.01 -4.30
N GLN A 246 -17.67 20.73 -3.94
CA GLN A 246 -18.29 19.70 -4.75
C GLN A 246 -18.78 18.55 -3.88
N ASP A 247 -19.98 18.09 -4.16
CA ASP A 247 -20.54 16.83 -3.63
C ASP A 247 -20.34 15.77 -4.72
N MET A 248 -19.55 14.74 -4.42
CA MET A 248 -19.21 13.70 -5.39
C MET A 248 -20.22 12.54 -5.24
N PRO A 249 -20.66 11.94 -6.37
CA PRO A 249 -21.66 10.87 -6.30
C PRO A 249 -21.18 9.67 -5.47
N ASP A 250 -22.00 9.23 -4.51
CA ASP A 250 -21.75 8.10 -3.61
C ASP A 250 -22.89 7.08 -3.59
N GLY A 251 -23.82 7.15 -4.54
CA GLY A 251 -24.95 6.23 -4.68
C GLY A 251 -24.56 4.86 -5.20
N LEU A 252 -25.50 3.92 -5.25
CA LEU A 252 -25.28 2.56 -5.76
C LEU A 252 -24.66 2.53 -7.16
N LYS A 253 -25.04 3.49 -8.04
CA LYS A 253 -24.46 3.62 -9.38
C LYS A 253 -22.96 3.90 -9.32
N SER A 254 -22.51 4.71 -8.38
CA SER A 254 -21.09 5.04 -8.19
C SER A 254 -20.28 3.84 -7.70
N PHE A 255 -20.86 2.99 -6.85
CA PHE A 255 -20.22 1.71 -6.48
C PHE A 255 -20.00 0.79 -7.69
N PHE A 256 -20.98 0.72 -8.62
CA PHE A 256 -20.81 -0.04 -9.86
C PHE A 256 -19.79 0.59 -10.80
N LYS A 257 -19.71 1.92 -10.90
CA LYS A 257 -18.71 2.61 -11.72
C LYS A 257 -17.30 2.49 -11.15
N ALA A 258 -17.15 2.50 -9.82
CA ALA A 258 -15.89 2.19 -9.17
C ALA A 258 -15.45 0.73 -9.40
N PHE A 259 -16.41 -0.20 -9.51
CA PHE A 259 -16.11 -1.59 -9.86
C PHE A 259 -15.76 -1.77 -11.35
N LEU A 260 -16.49 -1.15 -12.24
CA LEU A 260 -16.20 -1.14 -13.67
C LEU A 260 -15.84 0.30 -14.04
N PRO A 261 -14.60 0.60 -14.43
CA PRO A 261 -14.18 1.95 -14.82
C PRO A 261 -14.89 2.35 -16.13
N LEU A 262 -16.18 2.64 -16.01
CA LEU A 262 -17.02 3.08 -17.12
C LEU A 262 -16.89 4.60 -17.26
N ARG A 263 -17.00 5.07 -18.48
CA ARG A 263 -16.98 6.50 -18.80
C ARG A 263 -17.94 7.29 -17.89
N SER A 264 -17.46 8.41 -17.41
CA SER A 264 -18.29 9.41 -16.70
C SER A 264 -19.35 9.97 -17.66
N GLU A 265 -20.48 10.40 -17.08
CA GLU A 265 -21.48 11.20 -17.80
C GLU A 265 -20.98 12.63 -18.04
N ASP A 266 -20.02 13.08 -17.25
CA ASP A 266 -19.29 14.33 -17.48
C ASP A 266 -18.33 14.17 -18.67
N LYS A 267 -18.51 15.00 -19.68
CA LYS A 267 -17.67 14.98 -20.90
C LYS A 267 -16.21 15.36 -20.62
N MET A 268 -15.91 15.92 -19.46
CA MET A 268 -14.57 16.37 -19.06
C MET A 268 -13.86 15.35 -18.16
N ALA A 269 -14.52 14.29 -17.72
CA ALA A 269 -13.93 13.23 -16.91
C ALA A 269 -13.93 11.89 -17.65
N ASN A 270 -12.80 11.19 -17.63
CA ASN A 270 -12.67 9.86 -18.27
C ASN A 270 -13.52 8.81 -17.56
N VAL A 271 -13.38 8.75 -16.25
CA VAL A 271 -14.07 7.82 -15.35
C VAL A 271 -14.54 8.58 -14.10
N GLU A 272 -15.52 8.03 -13.40
CA GLU A 272 -15.96 8.60 -12.11
C GLU A 272 -15.00 8.17 -11.00
N GLY A 273 -14.37 9.13 -10.33
CA GLY A 273 -13.38 8.92 -9.28
C GLY A 273 -11.94 8.92 -9.76
N ASN A 274 -11.02 8.62 -8.85
CA ASN A 274 -9.58 8.49 -9.13
C ASN A 274 -9.23 6.99 -9.20
N HIS A 275 -9.09 6.46 -10.41
CA HIS A 275 -8.73 5.06 -10.65
C HIS A 275 -7.24 4.91 -10.87
N VAL A 276 -6.64 3.98 -10.16
CA VAL A 276 -5.25 3.57 -10.37
C VAL A 276 -5.18 2.06 -10.48
N GLY A 277 -4.30 1.56 -11.32
CA GLY A 277 -4.17 0.13 -11.48
C GLY A 277 -2.82 -0.31 -12.01
N SER A 278 -2.63 -1.61 -12.04
CA SER A 278 -1.46 -2.20 -12.68
C SER A 278 -1.73 -3.60 -13.25
N TRP A 279 -1.15 -3.84 -14.43
CA TRP A 279 -0.93 -5.20 -14.92
C TRP A 279 0.31 -5.78 -14.26
N ASN A 280 0.21 -6.99 -13.77
CA ASN A 280 1.24 -7.65 -12.99
C ASN A 280 1.65 -8.96 -13.66
N PHE A 281 2.95 -9.14 -13.81
CA PHE A 281 3.55 -10.34 -14.39
C PHE A 281 4.70 -10.80 -13.50
N ALA A 282 4.83 -12.09 -13.25
CA ALA A 282 6.00 -12.63 -12.58
C ALA A 282 6.37 -14.00 -13.13
N LEU A 283 7.67 -14.23 -13.25
CA LEU A 283 8.25 -15.53 -13.59
C LEU A 283 9.07 -16.03 -12.41
N ASN A 284 8.70 -17.17 -11.87
CA ASN A 284 9.45 -17.85 -10.82
C ASN A 284 10.22 -19.03 -11.44
N TYR A 285 11.50 -19.13 -11.13
CA TYR A 285 12.36 -20.25 -11.49
C TYR A 285 12.99 -20.82 -10.23
N TYR A 286 12.91 -22.13 -10.07
CA TYR A 286 13.41 -22.86 -8.91
C TYR A 286 14.56 -23.77 -9.36
N LEU A 287 15.75 -23.61 -8.78
CA LEU A 287 16.92 -24.42 -9.08
C LEU A 287 17.56 -24.90 -7.77
N ASN A 288 17.33 -26.14 -7.42
CA ASN A 288 17.68 -26.68 -6.10
C ASN A 288 17.12 -25.78 -5.00
N ASP A 289 17.97 -25.20 -4.14
CA ASP A 289 17.60 -24.31 -3.05
C ASP A 289 17.56 -22.82 -3.47
N TRP A 290 17.83 -22.49 -4.73
CA TRP A 290 17.68 -21.15 -5.27
C TRP A 290 16.24 -20.91 -5.73
N LYS A 291 15.72 -19.69 -5.45
CA LYS A 291 14.50 -19.17 -6.09
C LYS A 291 14.83 -17.86 -6.77
N PHE A 292 14.57 -17.79 -8.05
CA PHE A 292 14.64 -16.57 -8.85
C PHE A 292 13.22 -16.13 -9.18
N ARG A 293 12.91 -14.87 -8.94
CA ARG A 293 11.64 -14.27 -9.31
C ARG A 293 11.90 -12.97 -10.05
N VAL A 294 11.53 -12.91 -11.32
CA VAL A 294 11.49 -11.67 -12.10
C VAL A 294 10.05 -11.21 -12.16
N TYR A 295 9.79 -9.94 -11.90
CA TYR A 295 8.44 -9.41 -11.92
C TYR A 295 8.38 -8.04 -12.59
N LEU A 296 7.25 -7.77 -13.22
CA LEU A 296 6.90 -6.51 -13.88
C LEU A 296 5.53 -6.05 -13.38
N GLU A 297 5.46 -4.84 -12.90
CA GLU A 297 4.23 -4.14 -12.56
C GLU A 297 4.09 -2.95 -13.52
N HIS A 298 3.23 -3.07 -14.54
CA HIS A 298 2.94 -2.00 -15.48
C HIS A 298 1.79 -1.16 -14.92
N TYR A 299 2.11 0.04 -14.47
CA TYR A 299 1.19 0.96 -13.82
C TYR A 299 0.39 1.77 -14.85
N PHE A 300 -0.88 2.00 -14.57
CA PHE A 300 -1.75 2.92 -15.29
C PHE A 300 -2.58 3.75 -14.30
N ASP A 301 -2.92 4.96 -14.73
CA ASP A 301 -3.87 5.84 -14.07
C ASP A 301 -5.00 6.07 -15.07
N ASP A 302 -6.25 5.92 -14.62
CA ASP A 302 -7.44 5.93 -15.45
C ASP A 302 -7.52 4.83 -16.56
N HIS A 303 -8.58 4.87 -17.34
CA HIS A 303 -8.90 3.86 -18.35
C HIS A 303 -7.96 3.89 -19.56
N SER A 304 -7.45 5.07 -19.92
CA SER A 304 -6.71 5.29 -21.17
C SER A 304 -5.42 4.48 -21.30
N GLN A 305 -4.77 4.17 -20.21
CA GLN A 305 -3.53 3.36 -20.18
C GLN A 305 -3.76 1.88 -19.90
N MET A 306 -4.93 1.49 -19.44
CA MET A 306 -5.24 0.10 -19.09
C MET A 306 -4.99 -0.86 -20.27
N PHE A 307 -5.21 -0.43 -21.51
CA PHE A 307 -5.09 -1.25 -22.71
C PHE A 307 -3.97 -0.78 -23.66
N TRP A 308 -2.94 -0.11 -23.13
CA TRP A 308 -1.76 0.35 -23.90
C TRP A 308 -2.07 1.23 -25.11
N GLN A 309 -3.10 2.00 -25.00
CA GLN A 309 -3.64 2.79 -26.11
C GLN A 309 -2.76 3.98 -26.50
N TYR A 310 -2.10 4.63 -25.52
CA TYR A 310 -1.40 5.90 -25.69
C TYR A 310 0.09 5.84 -25.37
N GLY A 311 0.71 4.69 -25.32
CA GLY A 311 2.10 4.73 -24.99
C GLY A 311 2.84 3.43 -25.05
N ARG A 312 4.10 3.56 -24.72
CA ARG A 312 5.01 2.44 -24.61
C ARG A 312 5.02 1.98 -23.14
N TRP A 313 5.30 0.74 -22.92
CA TRP A 313 5.46 0.11 -21.60
C TRP A 313 6.64 0.67 -20.78
N LYS A 314 6.74 1.99 -20.67
CA LYS A 314 7.85 2.65 -20.01
C LYS A 314 7.62 2.90 -18.54
N ASP A 315 6.35 3.01 -18.13
CA ASP A 315 5.98 3.27 -16.75
C ASP A 315 5.61 1.98 -16.04
N GLY A 316 6.10 1.87 -14.81
CA GLY A 316 5.94 0.69 -13.98
C GLY A 316 7.21 0.34 -13.21
N GLN A 317 7.24 -0.85 -12.67
CA GLN A 317 8.35 -1.37 -11.87
C GLN A 317 8.77 -2.75 -12.35
N LEU A 318 10.05 -2.90 -12.67
CA LEU A 318 10.68 -4.19 -12.94
C LEU A 318 11.52 -4.59 -11.73
N GLY A 319 11.45 -5.84 -11.31
CA GLY A 319 12.24 -6.34 -10.19
C GLY A 319 12.79 -7.74 -10.42
N LEU A 320 13.89 -8.00 -9.72
CA LEU A 320 14.52 -9.31 -9.57
C LEU A 320 14.66 -9.60 -8.07
N ASP A 321 14.11 -10.72 -7.63
CA ASP A 321 14.19 -11.22 -6.27
C ASP A 321 14.85 -12.60 -6.28
N VAL A 322 15.98 -12.71 -5.59
CA VAL A 322 16.77 -13.94 -5.53
C VAL A 322 16.84 -14.39 -4.07
N THR A 323 16.27 -15.56 -3.80
CA THR A 323 16.50 -16.29 -2.54
C THR A 323 17.64 -17.25 -2.75
N LEU A 324 18.65 -17.17 -1.89
CA LEU A 324 19.86 -18.00 -1.95
C LEU A 324 19.71 -19.25 -1.07
N PRO A 325 20.45 -20.32 -1.34
CA PRO A 325 20.62 -21.45 -0.42
C PRO A 325 21.06 -20.98 0.96
N GLU A 326 20.75 -21.76 1.99
CA GLU A 326 21.12 -21.43 3.36
C GLU A 326 22.63 -21.16 3.48
N ASN A 327 22.96 -19.96 3.91
CA ASN A 327 24.33 -19.53 4.18
C ASN A 327 24.35 -18.45 5.25
N ARG A 328 25.52 -18.13 5.79
CA ARG A 328 25.67 -17.19 6.91
C ARG A 328 25.60 -15.71 6.50
N PHE A 329 25.75 -15.39 5.22
CA PHE A 329 25.94 -13.99 4.84
C PHE A 329 24.71 -13.39 4.18
N VAL A 330 24.23 -13.96 3.08
CA VAL A 330 23.17 -13.39 2.28
C VAL A 330 22.08 -14.43 2.05
N SER A 331 20.90 -14.21 2.60
CA SER A 331 19.75 -15.10 2.39
C SER A 331 18.88 -14.66 1.21
N ARG A 332 18.82 -13.34 0.93
CA ARG A 332 17.98 -12.79 -0.13
C ARG A 332 18.51 -11.46 -0.65
N VAL A 333 18.35 -11.25 -1.95
CA VAL A 333 18.65 -10.00 -2.65
C VAL A 333 17.47 -9.61 -3.50
N VAL A 334 17.08 -8.34 -3.43
CA VAL A 334 16.06 -7.73 -4.29
C VAL A 334 16.70 -6.57 -5.03
N TRP A 335 16.48 -6.49 -6.34
CA TRP A 335 16.78 -5.33 -7.15
C TRP A 335 15.50 -4.88 -7.86
N GLU A 336 15.24 -3.57 -7.86
CA GLU A 336 14.08 -2.98 -8.52
C GLU A 336 14.49 -1.72 -9.28
N THR A 337 13.88 -1.53 -10.43
CA THR A 337 13.89 -0.27 -11.16
C THR A 337 12.47 0.17 -11.45
N MET A 338 12.18 1.44 -11.25
CA MET A 338 10.86 2.02 -11.45
C MET A 338 10.94 3.27 -12.33
N SER A 339 9.94 3.45 -13.18
CA SER A 339 9.67 4.70 -13.90
C SER A 339 8.19 5.04 -13.83
N THR A 340 7.90 6.30 -13.53
CA THR A 340 6.59 6.93 -13.68
C THR A 340 6.73 8.23 -14.48
N LYS A 341 7.82 8.36 -15.25
CA LYS A 341 8.19 9.62 -15.86
C LYS A 341 7.35 9.96 -17.11
N ASP A 342 6.97 8.96 -17.87
CA ASP A 342 6.33 9.19 -19.16
C ASP A 342 4.83 9.51 -19.02
N GLN A 343 4.13 8.93 -18.03
CA GLN A 343 2.71 9.18 -17.70
C GLN A 343 1.85 9.26 -18.96
N THR A 344 1.91 8.18 -19.72
CA THR A 344 1.29 8.12 -21.04
C THR A 344 -0.22 8.10 -20.90
N GLY A 345 -0.85 9.19 -21.29
CA GLY A 345 -2.27 9.39 -21.38
C GLY A 345 -2.57 10.31 -22.57
N PRO A 346 -3.81 10.55 -22.96
CA PRO A 346 -4.14 11.48 -24.02
C PRO A 346 -3.91 12.93 -23.54
N ILE A 347 -3.32 13.77 -24.37
CA ILE A 347 -3.28 15.23 -24.12
C ILE A 347 -4.71 15.79 -24.12
N LEU A 348 -5.51 15.33 -25.07
CA LEU A 348 -6.94 15.57 -25.09
C LEU A 348 -7.67 14.40 -24.46
N TYR A 349 -8.68 14.72 -23.72
CA TYR A 349 -9.56 13.77 -23.06
C TYR A 349 -10.13 12.73 -24.04
N ASP A 350 -10.18 11.45 -23.68
CA ASP A 350 -10.62 10.35 -24.54
C ASP A 350 -12.00 10.54 -25.18
N GLY A 351 -12.88 11.33 -24.55
CA GLY A 351 -14.17 11.72 -25.12
C GLY A 351 -14.07 12.47 -26.44
N PHE A 352 -12.94 13.08 -26.74
CA PHE A 352 -12.66 13.76 -28.00
C PHE A 352 -12.02 12.85 -29.05
N ALA A 353 -11.66 11.62 -28.73
CA ALA A 353 -11.00 10.69 -29.66
C ALA A 353 -11.79 10.46 -30.95
N GLY A 354 -13.12 10.44 -30.88
CA GLY A 354 -13.98 10.36 -32.07
C GLY A 354 -14.03 11.62 -32.92
N SER A 355 -13.71 12.78 -32.33
CA SER A 355 -13.72 14.09 -33.04
C SER A 355 -12.33 14.49 -33.56
N PHE A 356 -11.25 14.08 -32.84
CA PHE A 356 -9.87 14.45 -33.14
C PHE A 356 -8.90 13.27 -32.96
N PRO A 357 -9.14 12.10 -33.58
CA PRO A 357 -8.32 10.90 -33.34
C PRO A 357 -6.85 11.10 -33.74
N GLU A 358 -6.56 11.91 -34.76
CA GLU A 358 -5.22 12.20 -35.23
C GLU A 358 -4.41 13.10 -34.30
N TYR A 359 -5.05 13.77 -33.34
CA TYR A 359 -4.40 14.64 -32.36
C TYR A 359 -4.26 14.00 -30.96
N GLN A 360 -4.60 12.73 -30.83
CA GLN A 360 -4.39 11.99 -29.61
C GLN A 360 -2.89 11.73 -29.42
N VAL A 361 -2.27 12.50 -28.57
CA VAL A 361 -0.83 12.45 -28.28
C VAL A 361 -0.62 11.91 -26.87
N SER A 362 0.29 10.96 -26.77
CA SER A 362 0.67 10.37 -25.49
C SER A 362 1.44 11.37 -24.63
N ALA A 363 0.95 11.76 -23.52
CA ALA A 363 1.58 12.37 -22.33
C ALA A 363 0.55 13.15 -21.51
N GLY A 364 0.89 13.47 -20.27
CA GLY A 364 0.17 14.47 -19.48
C GLY A 364 -0.78 13.93 -18.43
N ASP A 365 -0.78 12.63 -18.16
CA ASP A 365 -1.39 12.08 -16.95
C ASP A 365 -0.74 12.67 -15.69
N ASP A 366 -1.42 12.57 -14.57
CA ASP A 366 -0.96 13.13 -13.30
C ASP A 366 -1.07 12.03 -12.21
N TYR A 367 -0.25 10.99 -12.35
CA TYR A 367 -0.29 9.78 -11.52
C TYR A 367 -0.41 10.08 -10.03
N TYR A 368 -1.34 9.38 -9.35
CA TYR A 368 -1.72 9.57 -7.95
C TYR A 368 -2.44 10.89 -7.64
N ASN A 369 -2.53 11.83 -8.57
CA ASN A 369 -3.25 13.08 -8.38
C ASN A 369 -4.58 13.05 -9.13
N ASN A 370 -5.62 13.52 -8.47
CA ASN A 370 -6.91 13.73 -9.09
C ASN A 370 -7.50 15.05 -8.59
N GLY A 371 -7.93 15.90 -9.52
CA GLY A 371 -8.44 17.22 -9.19
C GLY A 371 -9.87 17.22 -8.63
N GLU A 372 -10.61 16.14 -8.84
CA GLU A 372 -12.01 16.04 -8.39
C GLU A 372 -12.11 15.36 -7.01
N ALA A 373 -11.50 14.19 -6.83
CA ALA A 373 -11.61 13.42 -5.61
C ALA A 373 -10.55 13.82 -4.57
N THR A 374 -9.48 13.09 -4.54
CA THR A 374 -8.32 13.34 -3.68
C THR A 374 -7.12 12.59 -4.27
N SER A 375 -5.92 13.00 -3.95
CA SER A 375 -4.73 12.26 -4.36
C SER A 375 -4.65 10.90 -3.64
N TRP A 376 -3.86 9.98 -4.21
CA TRP A 376 -3.77 8.57 -3.80
C TRP A 376 -3.00 8.41 -2.48
N HIS A 377 -3.59 8.93 -1.40
CA HIS A 377 -2.98 8.90 -0.07
C HIS A 377 -3.98 8.58 1.04
N HIS A 378 -3.47 8.04 2.14
CA HIS A 378 -4.19 7.89 3.40
C HIS A 378 -3.36 8.45 4.54
N TRP A 379 -3.88 9.42 5.31
CA TRP A 379 -3.14 10.17 6.34
C TRP A 379 -1.87 10.86 5.81
N GLY A 380 -1.89 11.37 4.57
CA GLY A 380 -0.77 12.04 3.93
C GLY A 380 0.30 11.12 3.36
N MET A 381 0.26 9.83 3.64
CA MET A 381 1.18 8.85 3.08
C MET A 381 0.59 8.20 1.83
N GLY A 382 1.38 8.06 0.76
CA GLY A 382 0.95 7.39 -0.46
C GLY A 382 0.48 5.97 -0.19
N ILE A 383 -0.66 5.58 -0.75
CA ILE A 383 -1.19 4.20 -0.64
C ILE A 383 -0.29 3.23 -1.41
N GLY A 384 0.36 3.69 -2.50
CA GLY A 384 1.28 2.92 -3.31
C GLY A 384 2.76 3.08 -2.90
N ASN A 385 3.63 3.21 -3.89
CA ASN A 385 5.09 3.15 -3.71
C ASN A 385 5.66 4.40 -3.01
N PRO A 386 6.45 4.26 -1.93
CA PRO A 386 6.99 5.37 -1.15
C PRO A 386 8.06 6.19 -1.87
N LEU A 387 8.62 5.72 -2.98
CA LEU A 387 9.54 6.51 -3.80
C LEU A 387 8.82 7.61 -4.61
N LEU A 388 7.48 7.64 -4.53
CA LEU A 388 6.65 8.80 -4.83
C LEU A 388 6.21 9.41 -3.49
N PRO A 389 6.93 10.38 -2.92
CA PRO A 389 6.63 10.93 -1.60
C PRO A 389 5.25 11.58 -1.56
N GLY A 390 4.43 11.13 -0.61
CA GLY A 390 3.06 11.61 -0.44
C GLY A 390 2.96 13.01 0.17
N PRO A 391 1.74 13.55 0.26
CA PRO A 391 1.49 14.92 0.75
C PRO A 391 2.01 15.25 2.15
N ILE A 392 2.28 14.26 2.99
CA ILE A 392 2.85 14.49 4.33
C ILE A 392 4.19 15.26 4.30
N TYR A 393 4.90 15.22 3.17
CA TYR A 393 6.14 15.98 2.96
C TYR A 393 5.91 17.41 2.44
N ASN A 394 4.67 17.82 2.21
CA ASN A 394 4.36 19.16 1.69
C ASN A 394 4.28 20.16 2.83
N THR A 395 5.08 21.23 2.75
CA THR A 395 5.10 22.30 3.76
C THR A 395 4.08 23.40 3.51
N ASP A 396 3.45 23.40 2.32
CA ASP A 396 2.45 24.38 1.92
C ASP A 396 0.99 23.89 2.12
N GLY A 397 0.80 22.75 2.76
CA GLY A 397 -0.53 22.19 3.05
C GLY A 397 -1.34 21.78 1.82
N ILE A 398 -0.68 21.54 0.68
CA ILE A 398 -1.32 21.00 -0.52
C ILE A 398 -1.35 19.48 -0.42
N LEU A 399 -2.54 18.89 -0.53
CA LEU A 399 -2.75 17.44 -0.43
C LEU A 399 -2.58 16.72 -1.78
N MET A 400 -1.54 17.06 -2.54
CA MET A 400 -1.20 16.43 -3.82
C MET A 400 0.26 15.96 -3.82
N PHE A 401 0.56 14.97 -4.64
CA PHE A 401 1.94 14.57 -4.91
C PHE A 401 2.63 15.63 -5.76
N LYS A 402 3.66 16.27 -5.21
CA LYS A 402 4.43 17.32 -5.91
C LYS A 402 5.40 16.79 -6.94
N SER A 403 5.73 15.51 -6.87
CA SER A 403 6.52 14.83 -7.89
C SER A 403 6.05 13.39 -8.03
N ASN A 404 5.36 13.13 -9.10
CA ASN A 404 4.90 11.82 -9.52
C ASN A 404 5.61 11.33 -10.79
N ARG A 405 6.45 12.16 -11.41
CA ARG A 405 7.34 11.79 -12.51
C ARG A 405 8.71 11.45 -11.94
N VAL A 406 8.95 10.14 -11.74
CA VAL A 406 10.11 9.62 -11.03
C VAL A 406 10.77 8.49 -11.83
N ARG A 407 12.08 8.36 -11.72
CA ARG A 407 12.84 7.15 -12.05
C ARG A 407 13.70 6.76 -10.87
N SER A 408 13.69 5.49 -10.52
CA SER A 408 14.47 5.00 -9.39
C SER A 408 15.14 3.66 -9.66
N ASN A 409 16.19 3.39 -8.88
CA ASN A 409 16.79 2.08 -8.71
C ASN A 409 16.88 1.79 -7.21
N HIS A 410 16.65 0.55 -6.85
CA HIS A 410 16.67 0.09 -5.47
C HIS A 410 17.34 -1.27 -5.36
N VAL A 411 18.09 -1.46 -4.28
CA VAL A 411 18.67 -2.75 -3.89
C VAL A 411 18.35 -2.99 -2.42
N GLY A 412 17.82 -4.15 -2.13
CA GLY A 412 17.63 -4.68 -0.79
C GLY A 412 18.40 -5.96 -0.58
N ILE A 413 19.11 -6.10 0.53
CA ILE A 413 19.88 -7.29 0.88
C ILE A 413 19.59 -7.63 2.34
N GLU A 414 19.41 -8.92 2.62
CA GLU A 414 19.34 -9.40 4.00
C GLU A 414 20.12 -10.70 4.19
N GLY A 415 20.48 -10.97 5.44
CA GLY A 415 21.13 -12.19 5.83
C GLY A 415 20.94 -12.52 7.30
N ASN A 416 21.25 -13.77 7.64
CA ASN A 416 21.14 -14.31 8.99
C ASN A 416 22.50 -14.91 9.40
N PRO A 417 23.45 -14.06 9.89
CA PRO A 417 24.80 -14.52 10.29
C PRO A 417 24.76 -15.64 11.35
N THR A 418 23.75 -15.59 12.21
CA THR A 418 23.43 -16.64 13.19
C THR A 418 21.91 -16.78 13.32
N ARG A 419 21.44 -17.75 14.12
CA ARG A 419 20.00 -17.93 14.41
C ARG A 419 19.39 -16.77 15.18
N GLU A 420 20.20 -15.95 15.85
CA GLU A 420 19.74 -14.82 16.68
C GLU A 420 19.89 -13.47 15.96
N TRP A 421 20.79 -13.38 14.99
CA TRP A 421 21.12 -12.14 14.31
C TRP A 421 20.61 -12.13 12.86
N ASN A 422 19.85 -11.13 12.54
CA ASN A 422 19.46 -10.79 11.17
C ASN A 422 19.93 -9.38 10.86
N TYR A 423 20.33 -9.12 9.63
CA TYR A 423 20.57 -7.78 9.14
C TYR A 423 19.82 -7.55 7.84
N ARG A 424 19.51 -6.28 7.54
CA ARG A 424 19.08 -5.85 6.21
C ARG A 424 19.68 -4.51 5.84
N VAL A 425 19.91 -4.34 4.55
CA VAL A 425 20.39 -3.10 3.93
C VAL A 425 19.45 -2.75 2.80
N LEU A 426 18.97 -1.51 2.78
CA LEU A 426 18.18 -0.93 1.70
C LEU A 426 18.92 0.27 1.13
N VAL A 427 19.01 0.35 -0.20
CA VAL A 427 19.65 1.45 -0.91
C VAL A 427 18.78 1.85 -2.09
N SER A 428 18.35 3.10 -2.13
CA SER A 428 17.54 3.65 -3.22
C SER A 428 18.16 4.90 -3.79
N PHE A 429 18.04 5.04 -5.09
CA PHE A 429 18.42 6.23 -5.82
C PHE A 429 17.26 6.67 -6.71
N ALA A 430 16.71 7.85 -6.46
CA ALA A 430 15.57 8.38 -7.21
C ALA A 430 15.91 9.72 -7.89
N ARG A 431 15.26 9.96 -9.03
CA ARG A 431 15.28 11.21 -9.77
C ARG A 431 13.87 11.70 -9.96
N HIS A 432 13.62 12.96 -9.67
CA HIS A 432 12.31 13.61 -9.64
C HIS A 432 12.26 14.75 -10.64
N TRP A 433 11.13 14.85 -11.39
CA TRP A 433 10.88 15.89 -12.38
C TRP A 433 9.65 16.76 -12.08
N GLY A 434 8.99 16.57 -10.92
CA GLY A 434 7.71 17.20 -10.60
C GLY A 434 6.54 16.48 -11.26
N THR A 435 5.49 17.21 -11.56
CA THR A 435 4.35 16.73 -12.36
C THR A 435 4.41 17.32 -13.77
N TYR A 436 3.49 16.96 -14.67
CA TYR A 436 3.36 17.66 -15.95
C TYR A 436 2.76 19.05 -15.79
N LYS A 437 1.84 19.22 -14.83
CA LYS A 437 1.20 20.53 -14.55
C LYS A 437 2.14 21.49 -13.81
N THR A 438 2.97 20.96 -12.93
CA THR A 438 3.94 21.72 -12.12
C THR A 438 5.32 21.06 -12.19
N PRO A 439 6.01 21.18 -13.35
CA PRO A 439 7.34 20.62 -13.51
C PRO A 439 8.35 21.34 -12.61
N LEU A 440 9.32 20.59 -12.09
CA LEU A 440 10.46 21.20 -11.39
C LEU A 440 11.34 21.98 -12.38
N ASP A 441 11.91 23.10 -11.94
CA ASP A 441 12.85 23.93 -12.72
C ASP A 441 14.04 23.11 -13.25
N LYS A 442 14.46 22.12 -12.47
CA LYS A 442 15.48 21.14 -12.83
C LYS A 442 15.25 19.82 -12.10
N GLN A 443 15.81 18.77 -12.66
CA GLN A 443 15.78 17.44 -12.06
C GLN A 443 16.35 17.47 -10.64
N ARG A 444 15.62 16.90 -9.68
CA ARG A 444 16.08 16.67 -8.32
C ARG A 444 16.52 15.21 -8.15
N LYS A 445 17.51 14.99 -7.31
CA LYS A 445 18.05 13.65 -7.02
C LYS A 445 17.94 13.38 -5.53
N GLN A 446 17.67 12.12 -5.21
CA GLN A 446 17.60 11.65 -3.83
C GLN A 446 18.25 10.28 -3.71
N PHE A 447 19.16 10.15 -2.79
CA PHE A 447 19.72 8.90 -2.30
C PHE A 447 19.13 8.63 -0.92
N SER A 448 18.67 7.40 -0.66
CA SER A 448 18.11 7.00 0.63
C SER A 448 18.59 5.60 0.99
N SER A 449 19.10 5.40 2.20
CA SER A 449 19.58 4.10 2.65
C SER A 449 19.17 3.78 4.09
N LEU A 450 19.08 2.49 4.37
CA LEU A 450 18.83 1.91 5.70
C LEU A 450 19.83 0.79 5.95
N TYR A 451 20.40 0.79 7.14
CA TYR A 451 21.20 -0.30 7.69
C TYR A 451 20.56 -0.73 9.00
N GLU A 452 20.00 -1.91 9.04
CA GLU A 452 19.27 -2.43 10.20
C GLU A 452 19.84 -3.76 10.66
N VAL A 453 19.99 -3.93 11.96
CA VAL A 453 20.38 -5.18 12.61
C VAL A 453 19.32 -5.52 13.64
N THR A 454 18.88 -6.77 13.64
CA THR A 454 17.89 -7.31 14.59
C THR A 454 18.50 -8.46 15.36
N TYR A 455 18.43 -8.38 16.70
CA TYR A 455 18.78 -9.44 17.62
C TYR A 455 17.54 -10.08 18.20
N THR A 456 17.41 -11.39 18.08
CA THR A 456 16.30 -12.20 18.61
C THR A 456 16.88 -13.30 19.50
N PRO A 457 17.02 -13.05 20.81
CA PRO A 457 17.65 -14.00 21.75
C PRO A 457 16.85 -15.30 21.86
N VAL A 458 17.50 -16.43 21.70
CA VAL A 458 16.85 -17.76 21.84
C VAL A 458 16.50 -18.09 23.31
N TRP A 459 17.18 -17.47 24.27
CA TRP A 459 17.00 -17.70 25.71
C TRP A 459 15.83 -16.89 26.32
N ILE A 460 15.40 -15.81 25.66
CA ILE A 460 14.18 -15.06 26.02
C ILE A 460 13.20 -15.13 24.86
N LYS A 461 12.31 -16.12 24.88
CA LYS A 461 11.36 -16.34 23.81
C LYS A 461 10.50 -15.12 23.49
N GLY A 462 10.37 -14.82 22.21
CA GLY A 462 9.47 -13.79 21.67
C GLY A 462 9.95 -12.34 21.81
N TRP A 463 11.14 -12.10 22.35
CA TRP A 463 11.76 -10.78 22.35
C TRP A 463 12.61 -10.56 21.07
N SER A 464 12.60 -9.34 20.58
CA SER A 464 13.55 -8.88 19.56
C SER A 464 13.87 -7.41 19.76
N VAL A 465 15.10 -7.04 19.45
CA VAL A 465 15.59 -5.67 19.45
C VAL A 465 16.17 -5.37 18.08
N SER A 466 15.73 -4.30 17.45
CA SER A 466 16.25 -3.83 16.17
C SER A 466 16.85 -2.45 16.32
N ALA A 467 18.06 -2.26 15.81
CA ALA A 467 18.71 -0.96 15.68
C ALA A 467 18.93 -0.66 14.21
N ALA A 468 18.62 0.57 13.79
CA ALA A 468 18.77 1.00 12.42
C ALA A 468 19.43 2.36 12.31
N LEU A 469 20.27 2.52 11.28
CA LEU A 469 20.83 3.77 10.80
C LEU A 469 20.19 4.10 9.46
N GLY A 470 19.66 5.32 9.31
CA GLY A 470 19.08 5.85 8.08
C GLY A 470 19.89 7.03 7.56
N LEU A 471 20.13 7.08 6.24
CA LEU A 471 20.87 8.15 5.59
C LEU A 471 20.14 8.58 4.33
N ASP A 472 19.82 9.86 4.23
CA ASP A 472 19.33 10.52 3.03
C ASP A 472 20.30 11.58 2.57
N ARG A 473 20.55 11.66 1.26
CA ARG A 473 21.37 12.69 0.62
C ARG A 473 20.73 13.10 -0.70
N GLY A 474 20.45 14.38 -0.83
CA GLY A 474 19.82 14.85 -2.06
C GLY A 474 19.23 16.26 -1.95
N ASN A 475 18.51 16.64 -2.99
CA ASN A 475 17.88 17.95 -3.08
C ASN A 475 16.37 17.87 -3.37
N TYR A 476 15.76 16.67 -3.16
CA TYR A 476 14.31 16.53 -3.20
C TYR A 476 13.72 16.46 -1.78
N LEU A 477 14.06 15.44 -0.98
CA LEU A 477 13.70 15.37 0.44
C LEU A 477 14.76 16.02 1.36
N GLY A 478 15.91 16.42 0.79
CA GLY A 478 17.02 16.98 1.53
C GLY A 478 17.98 15.93 2.08
N ASN A 479 18.85 16.39 2.98
CA ASN A 479 19.80 15.54 3.69
C ASN A 479 19.23 15.17 5.05
N SER A 480 19.42 13.93 5.45
CA SER A 480 19.04 13.45 6.78
C SER A 480 19.96 12.33 7.24
N THR A 481 20.20 12.25 8.53
CA THR A 481 20.91 11.15 9.18
C THR A 481 20.22 10.85 10.49
N GLY A 482 19.91 9.60 10.77
CA GLY A 482 19.20 9.25 11.99
C GLY A 482 19.41 7.83 12.46
N GLY A 483 19.11 7.62 13.75
CA GLY A 483 19.04 6.32 14.40
C GLY A 483 17.60 5.96 14.77
N MET A 484 17.26 4.69 14.71
CA MET A 484 15.98 4.15 15.15
C MET A 484 16.21 2.91 15.98
N LEU A 485 15.49 2.79 17.09
CA LEU A 485 15.48 1.61 17.95
C LEU A 485 14.07 1.07 18.07
N THR A 486 13.92 -0.24 17.92
CA THR A 486 12.63 -0.95 18.09
C THR A 486 12.81 -2.11 19.04
N LEU A 487 11.96 -2.18 20.06
CA LEU A 487 11.86 -3.30 20.98
C LEU A 487 10.50 -3.96 20.79
N LYS A 488 10.49 -5.27 20.59
CA LYS A 488 9.26 -6.03 20.33
C LYS A 488 9.18 -7.27 21.21
N LYS A 489 7.99 -7.53 21.72
CA LYS A 489 7.63 -8.76 22.42
C LYS A 489 6.41 -9.39 21.75
N THR A 490 6.51 -10.65 21.42
CA THR A 490 5.39 -11.46 20.93
C THR A 490 5.25 -12.73 21.73
N GLY A 491 4.05 -13.29 21.79
CA GLY A 491 3.80 -14.54 22.48
C GLY A 491 2.42 -15.11 22.17
N SER A 492 2.18 -16.34 22.65
CA SER A 492 0.87 -16.97 22.65
C SER A 492 0.38 -17.09 24.09
N ILE A 493 -0.92 -16.85 24.29
CA ILE A 493 -1.61 -17.02 25.58
C ILE A 493 -2.35 -18.35 25.59
N LEU A 494 -2.81 -18.81 24.42
CA LEU A 494 -3.50 -20.07 24.16
C LEU A 494 -2.83 -20.79 23.00
#